data_d104c5c87012bf49b02e89ff11e8e839
#
_entry.id   d104c5c87012bf49b02e89ff11e8e839
#
_cell.length_a   1.000
_cell.length_b   1.000
_cell.length_c   1.000
_cell.angle_alpha   90.00
_cell.angle_beta   90.00
_cell.angle_gamma   90.00
#
_symmetry.space_group_name_H-M   'P 1'
#
loop_
_entity.id
_entity.type
_entity.pdbx_description
1 polymer ?
#
loop_
_entity_poly.entity_id
_entity_poly.type
_entity_poly.pdbx_seq_one_letter_code
_entity_poly.pdbx_strand_id
1 'polypeptide(L)'
;MIAAQGIGWRIGGATILDDISLAVGAGELLGIIGPNGAGKSSLVNILSGVVRPTSGSIELAGHDVTRLSATARATRGLARSFQTSALFDGLTAGENVRLAIQGSRPGRLSLLRSAASSASAEQVAGLLDRVRMPGLAGAVAGALSHGDRRKLELAMAMASEPRVLLLDEPMAGVSAEDVDGLTSIIADVRDSGVAVLMVEHHMHVVLGLADRVAVVHHGRLLALGSADEVTADAEVQQAYLGEAL
;
A
#
# COMPACT_ATOMS: atom_id res chain seq x y z
N MET A 1 -3.78 -6.00 10.98
CA MET A 1 -3.93 -7.35 10.39
C MET A 1 -5.04 -7.32 9.34
N ILE A 2 -4.77 -7.85 8.17
CA ILE A 2 -5.74 -8.09 7.10
C ILE A 2 -5.63 -9.56 6.68
N ALA A 3 -6.76 -10.20 6.40
CA ALA A 3 -6.82 -11.56 5.89
C ALA A 3 -7.82 -11.65 4.73
N ALA A 4 -7.46 -12.40 3.72
CA ALA A 4 -8.28 -12.75 2.58
C ALA A 4 -8.39 -14.27 2.48
N GLN A 5 -9.59 -14.80 2.30
CA GLN A 5 -9.85 -16.24 2.23
C GLN A 5 -10.69 -16.58 1.01
N GLY A 6 -10.17 -17.44 0.14
CA GLY A 6 -10.88 -17.95 -1.03
C GLY A 6 -11.28 -16.88 -2.04
N ILE A 7 -10.47 -15.83 -2.20
CA ILE A 7 -10.79 -14.70 -3.08
C ILE A 7 -10.81 -15.16 -4.53
N GLY A 8 -11.99 -15.08 -5.12
CA GLY A 8 -12.19 -15.23 -6.55
C GLY A 8 -12.80 -13.99 -7.17
N TRP A 9 -12.39 -13.70 -8.41
CA TRP A 9 -12.95 -12.59 -9.18
C TRP A 9 -13.07 -12.92 -10.66
N ARG A 10 -14.27 -12.64 -11.20
CA ARG A 10 -14.60 -12.93 -12.61
C ARG A 10 -15.18 -11.68 -13.27
N ILE A 11 -14.79 -11.45 -14.53
CA ILE A 11 -15.31 -10.37 -15.38
C ILE A 11 -15.63 -10.96 -16.76
N GLY A 12 -16.85 -10.72 -17.28
CA GLY A 12 -17.21 -11.10 -18.64
C GLY A 12 -16.96 -12.58 -18.97
N GLY A 13 -17.06 -13.47 -17.98
CA GLY A 13 -16.76 -14.90 -18.13
C GLY A 13 -15.29 -15.28 -17.92
N ALA A 14 -14.35 -14.33 -17.90
CA ALA A 14 -12.95 -14.58 -17.59
C ALA A 14 -12.73 -14.65 -16.08
N THR A 15 -11.97 -15.65 -15.61
CA THR A 15 -11.50 -15.73 -14.23
C THR A 15 -10.18 -14.96 -14.12
N ILE A 16 -10.18 -13.91 -13.31
CA ILE A 16 -9.01 -13.05 -13.07
C ILE A 16 -8.28 -13.47 -11.79
N LEU A 17 -9.04 -13.82 -10.74
CA LEU A 17 -8.52 -14.40 -9.51
C LEU A 17 -9.30 -15.65 -9.17
N ASP A 18 -8.60 -16.67 -8.67
CA ASP A 18 -9.15 -17.98 -8.37
C ASP A 18 -8.55 -18.51 -7.06
N ASP A 19 -9.36 -18.51 -6.00
CA ASP A 19 -9.09 -19.08 -4.68
C ASP A 19 -7.81 -18.53 -3.99
N ILE A 20 -7.60 -17.21 -4.04
CA ILE A 20 -6.45 -16.60 -3.34
C ILE A 20 -6.75 -16.45 -1.85
N SER A 21 -5.88 -17.04 -1.03
CA SER A 21 -5.91 -16.93 0.43
C SER A 21 -4.57 -16.43 0.95
N LEU A 22 -4.56 -15.32 1.70
CA LEU A 22 -3.37 -14.74 2.33
C LEU A 22 -3.76 -13.91 3.57
N ALA A 23 -2.80 -13.72 4.45
CA ALA A 23 -2.97 -12.86 5.63
C ALA A 23 -1.66 -12.12 5.92
N VAL A 24 -1.80 -10.91 6.48
CA VAL A 24 -0.69 -10.06 6.93
C VAL A 24 -0.96 -9.65 8.37
N GLY A 25 0.00 -9.92 9.25
CA GLY A 25 -0.02 -9.58 10.66
C GLY A 25 0.32 -8.10 10.93
N ALA A 26 0.13 -7.66 12.17
CA ALA A 26 0.63 -6.36 12.60
C ALA A 26 2.17 -6.40 12.67
N GLY A 27 2.83 -5.37 12.13
CA GLY A 27 4.28 -5.33 12.06
C GLY A 27 4.89 -6.34 11.07
N GLU A 28 4.09 -6.83 10.11
CA GLU A 28 4.53 -7.74 9.06
C GLU A 28 4.44 -7.04 7.70
N LEU A 29 5.42 -7.27 6.84
CA LEU A 29 5.40 -6.87 5.44
C LEU A 29 5.29 -8.11 4.55
N LEU A 30 4.18 -8.21 3.82
CA LEU A 30 3.98 -9.21 2.78
C LEU A 30 4.24 -8.58 1.41
N GLY A 31 5.28 -9.06 0.72
CA GLY A 31 5.53 -8.74 -0.69
C GLY A 31 4.65 -9.60 -1.60
N ILE A 32 4.03 -8.99 -2.60
CA ILE A 32 3.31 -9.71 -3.66
C ILE A 32 4.04 -9.51 -4.97
N ILE A 33 4.47 -10.61 -5.56
CA ILE A 33 5.18 -10.64 -6.83
C ILE A 33 4.43 -11.52 -7.84
N GLY A 34 4.81 -11.44 -9.09
CA GLY A 34 4.23 -12.25 -10.16
C GLY A 34 4.36 -11.55 -11.52
N PRO A 35 4.25 -12.27 -12.63
CA PRO A 35 4.31 -11.70 -13.97
C PRO A 35 3.24 -10.63 -14.22
N ASN A 36 3.42 -9.87 -15.31
CA ASN A 36 2.40 -8.93 -15.77
C ASN A 36 1.11 -9.68 -16.13
N GLY A 37 -0.04 -9.14 -15.71
CA GLY A 37 -1.32 -9.81 -15.90
C GLY A 37 -1.63 -10.96 -14.92
N ALA A 38 -0.76 -11.26 -13.95
CA ALA A 38 -0.99 -12.33 -12.96
C ALA A 38 -2.18 -12.08 -12.02
N GLY A 39 -2.70 -10.84 -11.95
CA GLY A 39 -3.84 -10.48 -11.09
C GLY A 39 -3.48 -9.65 -9.85
N LYS A 40 -2.22 -9.24 -9.67
CA LYS A 40 -1.73 -8.49 -8.49
C LYS A 40 -2.53 -7.22 -8.21
N SER A 41 -2.66 -6.33 -9.19
CA SER A 41 -3.43 -5.08 -9.05
C SER A 41 -4.91 -5.34 -8.81
N SER A 42 -5.46 -6.42 -9.40
CA SER A 42 -6.82 -6.87 -9.14
C SER A 42 -7.01 -7.27 -7.68
N LEU A 43 -6.06 -8.01 -7.12
CA LEU A 43 -6.05 -8.40 -5.71
C LEU A 43 -6.00 -7.16 -4.80
N VAL A 44 -5.10 -6.20 -5.07
CA VAL A 44 -5.04 -4.93 -4.32
C VAL A 44 -6.35 -4.15 -4.43
N ASN A 45 -6.97 -4.08 -5.60
CA ASN A 45 -8.27 -3.42 -5.79
C ASN A 45 -9.39 -4.08 -4.96
N ILE A 46 -9.36 -5.40 -4.83
CA ILE A 46 -10.31 -6.14 -4.01
C ILE A 46 -10.03 -5.94 -2.52
N LEU A 47 -8.77 -6.04 -2.08
CA LEU A 47 -8.38 -5.80 -0.70
C LEU A 47 -8.68 -4.38 -0.24
N SER A 48 -8.53 -3.39 -1.13
CA SER A 48 -8.85 -1.99 -0.83
C SER A 48 -10.36 -1.66 -0.88
N GLY A 49 -11.20 -2.54 -1.44
CA GLY A 49 -12.65 -2.32 -1.56
C GLY A 49 -13.06 -1.44 -2.76
N VAL A 50 -12.16 -1.23 -3.71
CA VAL A 50 -12.44 -0.60 -5.01
C VAL A 50 -13.28 -1.54 -5.87
N VAL A 51 -12.97 -2.84 -5.82
CA VAL A 51 -13.69 -3.90 -6.52
C VAL A 51 -14.22 -4.90 -5.50
N ARG A 52 -15.42 -5.45 -5.72
CA ARG A 52 -15.96 -6.55 -4.91
C ARG A 52 -15.51 -7.89 -5.46
N PRO A 53 -15.07 -8.83 -4.62
CA PRO A 53 -14.80 -10.19 -5.06
C PRO A 53 -16.09 -10.90 -5.49
N THR A 54 -15.97 -11.89 -6.37
CA THR A 54 -17.08 -12.77 -6.76
C THR A 54 -17.32 -13.85 -5.70
N SER A 55 -16.25 -14.29 -5.03
CA SER A 55 -16.27 -15.29 -3.94
C SER A 55 -15.21 -14.96 -2.90
N GLY A 56 -15.28 -15.62 -1.74
CA GLY A 56 -14.36 -15.44 -0.64
C GLY A 56 -14.74 -14.32 0.31
N SER A 57 -13.89 -14.08 1.31
CA SER A 57 -14.10 -13.09 2.35
C SER A 57 -12.82 -12.33 2.69
N ILE A 58 -12.98 -11.12 3.21
CA ILE A 58 -11.89 -10.25 3.64
C ILE A 58 -12.18 -9.77 5.06
N GLU A 59 -11.22 -9.99 5.94
CA GLU A 59 -11.25 -9.49 7.31
C GLU A 59 -10.21 -8.38 7.49
N LEU A 60 -10.59 -7.31 8.19
CA LEU A 60 -9.73 -6.22 8.61
C LEU A 60 -9.87 -6.04 10.13
N ALA A 61 -8.77 -6.22 10.85
CA ALA A 61 -8.75 -6.14 12.32
C ALA A 61 -9.83 -7.01 13.00
N GLY A 62 -10.09 -8.22 12.48
CA GLY A 62 -11.07 -9.17 13.00
C GLY A 62 -12.53 -8.90 12.60
N HIS A 63 -12.76 -7.97 11.68
CA HIS A 63 -14.10 -7.64 11.20
C HIS A 63 -14.23 -7.96 9.71
N ASP A 64 -15.33 -8.59 9.32
CA ASP A 64 -15.64 -8.80 7.89
C ASP A 64 -15.88 -7.45 7.20
N VAL A 65 -15.06 -7.20 6.17
CA VAL A 65 -15.13 -6.00 5.34
C VAL A 65 -15.42 -6.32 3.88
N THR A 66 -15.74 -7.55 3.55
CA THR A 66 -15.89 -8.08 2.19
C THR A 66 -16.78 -7.19 1.32
N ARG A 67 -17.91 -6.75 1.88
CA ARG A 67 -18.91 -5.94 1.16
C ARG A 67 -18.77 -4.43 1.37
N LEU A 68 -17.79 -3.99 2.15
CA LEU A 68 -17.58 -2.58 2.45
C LEU A 68 -16.85 -1.88 1.29
N SER A 69 -17.24 -0.62 1.05
CA SER A 69 -16.55 0.25 0.10
C SER A 69 -15.14 0.63 0.58
N ALA A 70 -14.30 1.12 -0.33
CA ALA A 70 -12.96 1.61 0.00
C ALA A 70 -12.99 2.68 1.11
N THR A 71 -13.93 3.64 1.03
CA THR A 71 -14.11 4.65 2.08
C THR A 71 -14.45 4.04 3.43
N ALA A 72 -15.31 3.02 3.47
CA ALA A 72 -15.68 2.35 4.71
C ALA A 72 -14.52 1.49 5.28
N ARG A 73 -13.64 0.95 4.43
CA ARG A 73 -12.41 0.27 4.87
C ARG A 73 -11.37 1.27 5.35
N ALA A 74 -11.26 2.43 4.70
CA ALA A 74 -10.36 3.49 5.14
C ALA A 74 -10.70 3.97 6.56
N THR A 75 -12.00 4.15 6.89
CA THR A 75 -12.42 4.52 8.25
C THR A 75 -12.16 3.44 9.29
N ARG A 76 -11.82 2.21 8.87
CA ARG A 76 -11.42 1.09 9.74
C ARG A 76 -9.91 0.89 9.81
N GLY A 77 -9.14 1.82 9.25
CA GLY A 77 -7.69 1.82 9.33
C GLY A 77 -6.98 1.11 8.18
N LEU A 78 -7.58 1.03 6.99
CA LEU A 78 -6.90 0.61 5.79
C LEU A 78 -6.51 1.82 4.96
N ALA A 79 -5.21 2.04 4.75
CA ALA A 79 -4.71 3.03 3.79
C ALA A 79 -4.19 2.34 2.54
N ARG A 80 -4.22 3.05 1.41
CA ARG A 80 -3.63 2.61 0.16
C ARG A 80 -2.88 3.76 -0.50
N SER A 81 -1.66 3.49 -0.99
CA SER A 81 -1.02 4.36 -1.99
C SER A 81 -1.67 4.12 -3.36
N PHE A 82 -1.77 5.14 -4.19
CA PHE A 82 -2.32 5.02 -5.53
C PHE A 82 -1.18 4.98 -6.55
N GLN A 83 -1.34 4.20 -7.63
CA GLN A 83 -0.42 4.19 -8.78
C GLN A 83 -0.30 5.58 -9.45
N THR A 84 -1.41 6.32 -9.49
CA THR A 84 -1.43 7.70 -9.96
C THR A 84 -1.21 8.62 -8.77
N SER A 85 -0.26 9.54 -8.88
CA SER A 85 0.02 10.51 -7.82
C SER A 85 -1.26 11.23 -7.39
N ALA A 86 -1.59 11.11 -6.11
CA ALA A 86 -2.75 11.75 -5.50
C ALA A 86 -2.39 13.14 -4.92
N LEU A 87 -1.24 13.70 -5.31
CA LEU A 87 -0.77 14.98 -4.83
C LEU A 87 -1.51 16.14 -5.52
N PHE A 88 -1.78 17.15 -4.75
CA PHE A 88 -2.20 18.46 -5.27
C PHE A 88 -0.94 19.24 -5.63
N ASP A 89 -0.52 19.17 -6.89
CA ASP A 89 0.75 19.72 -7.39
C ASP A 89 0.92 21.22 -7.13
N GLY A 90 -0.17 21.99 -7.13
CA GLY A 90 -0.16 23.43 -6.85
C GLY A 90 -0.09 23.79 -5.37
N LEU A 91 -0.19 22.82 -4.47
CA LEU A 91 -0.10 23.02 -3.02
C LEU A 91 1.28 22.65 -2.50
N THR A 92 1.63 23.16 -1.33
CA THR A 92 2.85 22.76 -0.64
C THR A 92 2.74 21.34 -0.07
N ALA A 93 3.88 20.72 0.25
CA ALA A 93 3.93 19.42 0.91
C ALA A 93 3.15 19.44 2.25
N GLY A 94 3.32 20.49 3.04
CA GLY A 94 2.58 20.67 4.28
C GLY A 94 1.07 20.79 4.10
N GLU A 95 0.61 21.47 3.04
CA GLU A 95 -0.82 21.58 2.71
C GLU A 95 -1.41 20.24 2.26
N ASN A 96 -0.68 19.47 1.45
CA ASN A 96 -1.07 18.12 1.07
C ASN A 96 -1.26 17.21 2.30
N VAL A 97 -0.29 17.16 3.22
CA VAL A 97 -0.38 16.41 4.47
C VAL A 97 -1.54 16.91 5.33
N ARG A 98 -1.74 18.22 5.44
CA ARG A 98 -2.85 18.81 6.20
C ARG A 98 -4.20 18.37 5.68
N LEU A 99 -4.38 18.37 4.35
CA LEU A 99 -5.60 17.86 3.71
C LEU A 99 -5.83 16.37 3.99
N ALA A 100 -4.77 15.55 3.96
CA ALA A 100 -4.86 14.14 4.31
C ALA A 100 -5.30 13.93 5.77
N ILE A 101 -4.74 14.66 6.72
CA ILE A 101 -5.15 14.62 8.14
C ILE A 101 -6.63 15.02 8.29
N GLN A 102 -7.06 16.08 7.61
CA GLN A 102 -8.45 16.53 7.66
C GLN A 102 -9.42 15.51 7.06
N GLY A 103 -9.02 14.88 5.94
CA GLY A 103 -9.82 13.87 5.25
C GLY A 103 -9.97 12.57 6.02
N SER A 104 -9.04 12.22 6.90
CA SER A 104 -9.06 10.99 7.69
C SER A 104 -10.01 11.03 8.90
N ARG A 105 -10.39 12.22 9.36
CA ARG A 105 -11.22 12.37 10.57
C ARG A 105 -12.70 12.13 10.28
N PRO A 106 -13.41 11.28 11.05
CA PRO A 106 -14.85 11.13 10.92
C PRO A 106 -15.58 12.41 11.38
N GLY A 107 -16.54 12.88 10.60
CA GLY A 107 -17.32 14.08 10.92
C GLY A 107 -17.25 15.18 9.84
N ARG A 108 -17.18 14.80 8.59
CA ARG A 108 -17.05 15.62 7.37
C ARG A 108 -18.11 16.74 7.16
N LEU A 109 -19.14 16.81 7.98
CA LEU A 109 -20.18 17.88 7.93
C LEU A 109 -19.83 19.12 8.75
N SER A 110 -18.62 19.18 9.30
CA SER A 110 -18.17 20.35 10.06
C SER A 110 -17.50 21.41 9.15
N LEU A 111 -18.13 21.79 8.05
CA LEU A 111 -17.82 23.05 7.35
C LEU A 111 -18.00 24.29 8.26
N LEU A 112 -18.59 24.11 9.46
CA LEU A 112 -18.85 25.14 10.45
C LEU A 112 -17.94 25.08 11.68
N ARG A 113 -17.05 24.07 11.79
CA ARG A 113 -16.06 24.07 12.88
C ARG A 113 -14.81 24.81 12.43
N SER A 114 -14.75 26.04 12.88
CA SER A 114 -13.64 26.98 12.93
C SER A 114 -12.23 26.33 12.99
N ALA A 115 -11.23 27.09 12.59
CA ALA A 115 -9.78 26.86 12.56
C ALA A 115 -9.13 26.04 13.71
N ALA A 116 -9.86 25.74 14.78
CA ALA A 116 -9.43 24.87 15.89
C ALA A 116 -9.39 23.36 15.51
N SER A 117 -9.89 22.96 14.35
CA SER A 117 -9.85 21.59 13.82
C SER A 117 -8.80 21.40 12.71
N SER A 118 -8.00 22.41 12.40
CA SER A 118 -6.89 22.27 11.45
C SER A 118 -5.81 21.37 12.06
N ALA A 119 -5.19 20.48 11.24
CA ALA A 119 -3.99 19.77 11.65
C ALA A 119 -2.95 20.77 12.15
N SER A 120 -2.40 20.54 13.34
CA SER A 120 -1.38 21.43 13.88
C SER A 120 -0.14 21.41 12.98
N ALA A 121 0.62 22.48 12.95
CA ALA A 121 1.90 22.51 12.23
C ALA A 121 2.84 21.40 12.74
N GLU A 122 2.76 21.07 14.02
CA GLU A 122 3.51 19.99 14.65
C GLU A 122 3.12 18.59 14.11
N GLN A 123 1.82 18.31 13.92
CA GLN A 123 1.38 17.05 13.31
C GLN A 123 1.86 16.91 11.87
N VAL A 124 1.81 18.00 11.09
CA VAL A 124 2.31 18.02 9.71
C VAL A 124 3.82 17.79 9.68
N ALA A 125 4.57 18.53 10.53
CA ALA A 125 6.02 18.36 10.63
C ALA A 125 6.39 16.92 11.02
N GLY A 126 5.74 16.36 12.04
CA GLY A 126 5.99 14.99 12.48
C GLY A 126 5.76 13.94 11.39
N LEU A 127 4.74 14.09 10.53
CA LEU A 127 4.53 13.18 9.40
C LEU A 127 5.60 13.35 8.31
N LEU A 128 6.02 14.60 8.02
CA LEU A 128 7.10 14.84 7.06
C LEU A 128 8.45 14.32 7.59
N ASP A 129 8.71 14.46 8.88
CA ASP A 129 9.92 13.92 9.51
C ASP A 129 9.97 12.39 9.42
N ARG A 130 8.84 11.71 9.65
CA ARG A 130 8.73 10.24 9.51
C ARG A 130 9.08 9.73 8.11
N VAL A 131 8.82 10.53 7.10
CA VAL A 131 9.18 10.18 5.70
C VAL A 131 10.48 10.87 5.25
N ARG A 132 11.29 11.35 6.21
CA ARG A 132 12.62 11.97 5.96
C ARG A 132 12.55 13.18 5.03
N MET A 133 11.53 14.01 5.20
CA MET A 133 11.34 15.30 4.51
C MET A 133 11.35 16.49 5.47
N PRO A 134 12.33 16.59 6.40
CA PRO A 134 12.36 17.70 7.35
C PRO A 134 12.55 19.03 6.61
N GLY A 135 11.82 20.06 7.02
CA GLY A 135 11.94 21.40 6.44
C GLY A 135 11.29 21.59 5.07
N LEU A 136 10.73 20.52 4.45
CA LEU A 136 10.09 20.61 3.12
C LEU A 136 8.59 20.98 3.17
N ALA A 137 8.04 21.30 4.35
CA ALA A 137 6.63 21.64 4.48
C ALA A 137 6.17 22.78 3.54
N GLY A 138 7.06 23.76 3.25
CA GLY A 138 6.80 24.88 2.36
C GLY A 138 7.11 24.61 0.88
N ALA A 139 7.69 23.47 0.54
CA ALA A 139 8.02 23.13 -0.84
C ALA A 139 6.74 22.80 -1.64
N VAL A 140 6.62 23.35 -2.86
CA VAL A 140 5.50 23.06 -3.76
C VAL A 140 5.59 21.63 -4.26
N ALA A 141 4.53 20.84 -4.08
CA ALA A 141 4.53 19.40 -4.38
C ALA A 141 4.90 19.09 -5.83
N GLY A 142 4.46 19.92 -6.78
CA GLY A 142 4.80 19.77 -8.19
C GLY A 142 6.28 20.00 -8.54
N ALA A 143 7.04 20.66 -7.65
CA ALA A 143 8.48 20.91 -7.82
C ALA A 143 9.36 19.86 -7.13
N LEU A 144 8.79 18.92 -6.40
CA LEU A 144 9.52 17.85 -5.72
C LEU A 144 10.07 16.82 -6.73
N SER A 145 11.19 16.18 -6.37
CA SER A 145 11.69 15.01 -7.08
C SER A 145 10.66 13.86 -7.07
N HIS A 146 10.80 12.89 -7.98
CA HIS A 146 9.93 11.71 -7.97
C HIS A 146 10.01 10.93 -6.64
N GLY A 147 11.20 10.78 -6.08
CA GLY A 147 11.41 10.15 -4.79
C GLY A 147 10.72 10.90 -3.65
N ASP A 148 10.86 12.23 -3.59
CA ASP A 148 10.20 13.04 -2.57
C ASP A 148 8.67 13.07 -2.74
N ARG A 149 8.17 13.02 -3.97
CA ARG A 149 6.73 12.86 -4.22
C ARG A 149 6.21 11.55 -3.64
N ARG A 150 6.95 10.43 -3.81
CA ARG A 150 6.59 9.13 -3.22
C ARG A 150 6.63 9.15 -1.68
N LYS A 151 7.65 9.80 -1.10
CA LYS A 151 7.70 10.01 0.36
C LYS A 151 6.51 10.82 0.86
N LEU A 152 6.13 11.89 0.14
CA LEU A 152 4.97 12.71 0.48
C LEU A 152 3.65 11.92 0.40
N GLU A 153 3.47 11.10 -0.62
CA GLU A 153 2.32 10.20 -0.75
C GLU A 153 2.23 9.22 0.43
N LEU A 154 3.37 8.69 0.88
CA LEU A 154 3.44 7.83 2.05
C LEU A 154 3.08 8.60 3.34
N ALA A 155 3.59 9.84 3.51
CA ALA A 155 3.19 10.71 4.63
C ALA A 155 1.67 10.95 4.66
N MET A 156 1.05 11.19 3.50
CA MET A 156 -0.39 11.37 3.38
C MET A 156 -1.16 10.09 3.72
N ALA A 157 -0.68 8.91 3.29
CA ALA A 157 -1.29 7.63 3.65
C ALA A 157 -1.21 7.38 5.17
N MET A 158 -0.08 7.74 5.79
CA MET A 158 0.13 7.63 7.24
C MET A 158 -0.68 8.64 8.06
N ALA A 159 -1.20 9.71 7.45
CA ALA A 159 -2.02 10.72 8.13
C ALA A 159 -3.34 10.17 8.71
N SER A 160 -3.79 9.00 8.22
CA SER A 160 -4.97 8.29 8.75
C SER A 160 -4.66 7.37 9.91
N GLU A 161 -3.40 7.28 10.36
CA GLU A 161 -2.92 6.33 11.37
C GLU A 161 -3.36 4.88 11.04
N PRO A 162 -2.98 4.36 9.87
CA PRO A 162 -3.53 3.10 9.39
C PRO A 162 -3.03 1.92 10.21
N ARG A 163 -3.87 0.89 10.33
CA ARG A 163 -3.49 -0.44 10.83
C ARG A 163 -2.95 -1.33 9.72
N VAL A 164 -3.38 -1.05 8.49
CA VAL A 164 -2.97 -1.75 7.27
C VAL A 164 -2.65 -0.74 6.19
N LEU A 165 -1.51 -0.90 5.55
CA LEU A 165 -1.05 -0.10 4.43
C LEU A 165 -0.88 -0.98 3.19
N LEU A 166 -1.60 -0.67 2.12
CA LEU A 166 -1.44 -1.29 0.81
C LEU A 166 -0.58 -0.39 -0.07
N LEU A 167 0.56 -0.89 -0.52
CA LEU A 167 1.48 -0.22 -1.42
C LEU A 167 1.44 -0.89 -2.80
N ASP A 168 1.14 -0.14 -3.84
CA ASP A 168 1.02 -0.62 -5.21
C ASP A 168 2.13 0.03 -6.05
N GLU A 169 3.19 -0.72 -6.31
CA GLU A 169 4.39 -0.31 -7.03
C GLU A 169 5.03 1.00 -6.48
N PRO A 170 5.35 1.05 -5.18
CA PRO A 170 5.87 2.27 -4.57
C PRO A 170 7.20 2.75 -5.17
N MET A 171 7.99 1.85 -5.76
CA MET A 171 9.28 2.20 -6.38
C MET A 171 9.16 2.64 -7.85
N ALA A 172 7.96 2.64 -8.43
CA ALA A 172 7.78 3.03 -9.83
C ALA A 172 8.20 4.48 -10.07
N GLY A 173 9.16 4.70 -10.97
CA GLY A 173 9.70 6.02 -11.31
C GLY A 173 10.65 6.63 -10.29
N VAL A 174 10.99 5.91 -9.22
CA VAL A 174 12.00 6.34 -8.24
C VAL A 174 13.40 6.06 -8.78
N SER A 175 14.33 7.01 -8.59
CA SER A 175 15.74 6.81 -8.99
C SER A 175 16.40 5.74 -8.11
N ALA A 176 17.42 5.04 -8.64
CA ALA A 176 18.14 4.02 -7.88
C ALA A 176 18.72 4.57 -6.55
N GLU A 177 19.11 5.84 -6.54
CA GLU A 177 19.66 6.51 -5.35
C GLU A 177 18.58 6.73 -4.25
N ASP A 178 17.32 6.90 -4.64
CA ASP A 178 16.20 7.16 -3.73
C ASP A 178 15.54 5.87 -3.21
N VAL A 179 15.75 4.73 -3.89
CA VAL A 179 15.10 3.44 -3.55
C VAL A 179 15.42 3.02 -2.11
N ASP A 180 16.69 3.08 -1.71
CA ASP A 180 17.10 2.68 -0.35
C ASP A 180 16.45 3.56 0.73
N GLY A 181 16.33 4.86 0.44
CA GLY A 181 15.67 5.81 1.32
C GLY A 181 14.19 5.49 1.51
N LEU A 182 13.48 5.19 0.42
CA LEU A 182 12.05 4.84 0.46
C LEU A 182 11.83 3.47 1.11
N THR A 183 12.67 2.48 0.79
CA THR A 183 12.66 1.14 1.40
C THR A 183 12.79 1.21 2.91
N SER A 184 13.75 2.01 3.40
CA SER A 184 13.96 2.21 4.83
C SER A 184 12.76 2.89 5.52
N ILE A 185 12.07 3.83 4.86
CA ILE A 185 10.85 4.46 5.39
C ILE A 185 9.72 3.41 5.49
N ILE A 186 9.57 2.54 4.48
CA ILE A 186 8.56 1.47 4.50
C ILE A 186 8.86 0.47 5.63
N ALA A 187 10.15 0.14 5.86
CA ALA A 187 10.56 -0.68 7.00
C ALA A 187 10.18 -0.02 8.33
N ASP A 188 10.47 1.28 8.51
CA ASP A 188 10.10 2.04 9.72
C ASP A 188 8.57 2.02 9.96
N VAL A 189 7.77 2.08 8.88
CA VAL A 189 6.30 1.97 8.97
C VAL A 189 5.88 0.59 9.44
N ARG A 190 6.43 -0.50 8.87
CA ARG A 190 6.21 -1.87 9.33
C ARG A 190 6.57 -2.02 10.81
N ASP A 191 7.76 -1.58 11.18
CA ASP A 191 8.32 -1.73 12.54
C ASP A 191 7.51 -0.92 13.58
N SER A 192 6.77 0.10 13.14
CA SER A 192 5.79 0.80 13.99
C SER A 192 4.52 -0.02 14.30
N GLY A 193 4.41 -1.25 13.80
CA GLY A 193 3.28 -2.15 14.02
C GLY A 193 2.20 -2.13 12.94
N VAL A 194 2.41 -1.40 11.85
CA VAL A 194 1.50 -1.38 10.71
C VAL A 194 1.68 -2.66 9.87
N ALA A 195 0.58 -3.33 9.53
CA ALA A 195 0.61 -4.42 8.56
C ALA A 195 0.80 -3.83 7.16
N VAL A 196 1.84 -4.22 6.43
CA VAL A 196 2.14 -3.70 5.10
C VAL A 196 1.97 -4.81 4.06
N LEU A 197 1.21 -4.53 3.01
CA LEU A 197 1.12 -5.37 1.83
C LEU A 197 1.64 -4.56 0.65
N MET A 198 2.68 -5.06 -0.01
CA MET A 198 3.39 -4.35 -1.07
C MET A 198 3.41 -5.17 -2.36
N VAL A 199 2.87 -4.62 -3.43
CA VAL A 199 3.06 -5.15 -4.79
C VAL A 199 4.24 -4.45 -5.42
N GLU A 200 5.22 -5.19 -5.91
CA GLU A 200 6.42 -4.66 -6.55
C GLU A 200 6.94 -5.58 -7.66
N HIS A 201 7.67 -4.96 -8.60
CA HIS A 201 8.38 -5.67 -9.67
C HIS A 201 9.89 -5.74 -9.41
N HIS A 202 10.41 -4.88 -8.53
CA HIS A 202 11.83 -4.85 -8.17
C HIS A 202 12.11 -5.97 -7.16
N MET A 203 12.48 -7.15 -7.67
CA MET A 203 12.68 -8.36 -6.85
C MET A 203 13.63 -8.12 -5.67
N HIS A 204 14.76 -7.43 -5.91
CA HIS A 204 15.75 -7.15 -4.86
C HIS A 204 15.16 -6.35 -3.69
N VAL A 205 14.21 -5.43 -3.98
CA VAL A 205 13.51 -4.67 -2.93
C VAL A 205 12.59 -5.57 -2.13
N VAL A 206 11.79 -6.39 -2.82
CA VAL A 206 10.85 -7.30 -2.15
C VAL A 206 11.58 -8.31 -1.30
N LEU A 207 12.58 -8.99 -1.86
CA LEU A 207 13.33 -10.04 -1.17
C LEU A 207 14.16 -9.48 0.01
N GLY A 208 14.59 -8.21 -0.06
CA GLY A 208 15.34 -7.56 1.03
C GLY A 208 14.48 -6.94 2.11
N LEU A 209 13.19 -6.66 1.84
CA LEU A 209 12.31 -5.92 2.76
C LEU A 209 11.18 -6.77 3.35
N ALA A 210 10.65 -7.73 2.58
CA ALA A 210 9.47 -8.49 2.98
C ALA A 210 9.81 -9.59 3.98
N ASP A 211 8.98 -9.73 5.01
CA ASP A 211 9.04 -10.86 5.95
C ASP A 211 8.56 -12.15 5.29
N ARG A 212 7.56 -12.01 4.41
CA ARG A 212 7.06 -13.10 3.56
C ARG A 212 6.74 -12.59 2.17
N VAL A 213 6.80 -13.50 1.21
CA VAL A 213 6.52 -13.23 -0.21
C VAL A 213 5.41 -14.15 -0.70
N ALA A 214 4.42 -13.57 -1.38
CA ALA A 214 3.36 -14.27 -2.08
C ALA A 214 3.61 -14.15 -3.59
N VAL A 215 3.69 -15.26 -4.28
CA VAL A 215 3.81 -15.32 -5.74
C VAL A 215 2.44 -15.56 -6.34
N VAL A 216 1.97 -14.61 -7.15
CA VAL A 216 0.71 -14.72 -7.88
C VAL A 216 1.00 -15.04 -9.34
N HIS A 217 0.40 -16.11 -9.86
CA HIS A 217 0.54 -16.53 -11.24
C HIS A 217 -0.81 -17.00 -11.79
N HIS A 218 -1.20 -16.46 -12.95
CA HIS A 218 -2.49 -16.77 -13.60
C HIS A 218 -3.71 -16.67 -12.64
N GLY A 219 -3.72 -15.67 -11.78
CA GLY A 219 -4.83 -15.42 -10.84
C GLY A 219 -4.86 -16.35 -9.63
N ARG A 220 -3.85 -17.17 -9.40
CA ARG A 220 -3.73 -18.08 -8.25
C ARG A 220 -2.49 -17.77 -7.43
N LEU A 221 -2.52 -18.15 -6.17
CA LEU A 221 -1.34 -18.15 -5.32
C LEU A 221 -0.49 -19.38 -5.67
N LEU A 222 0.70 -19.13 -6.24
CA LEU A 222 1.65 -20.18 -6.61
C LEU A 222 2.50 -20.61 -5.42
N ALA A 223 3.03 -19.64 -4.66
CA ALA A 223 3.84 -19.86 -3.47
C ALA A 223 3.60 -18.77 -2.43
N LEU A 224 3.82 -19.09 -1.15
CA LEU A 224 3.75 -18.17 -0.03
C LEU A 224 4.72 -18.65 1.05
N GLY A 225 5.77 -17.89 1.32
CA GLY A 225 6.79 -18.24 2.29
C GLY A 225 7.79 -17.13 2.52
N SER A 226 8.92 -17.43 3.15
CA SER A 226 10.07 -16.52 3.23
C SER A 226 10.67 -16.27 1.84
N ALA A 227 11.50 -15.24 1.71
CA ALA A 227 12.21 -14.94 0.47
C ALA A 227 13.01 -16.16 -0.03
N ASP A 228 13.71 -16.85 0.87
CA ASP A 228 14.53 -18.02 0.55
C ASP A 228 13.68 -19.21 0.08
N GLU A 229 12.56 -19.49 0.76
CA GLU A 229 11.64 -20.57 0.37
C GLU A 229 11.06 -20.33 -1.02
N VAL A 230 10.62 -19.10 -1.28
CA VAL A 230 9.99 -18.73 -2.56
C VAL A 230 10.99 -18.75 -3.72
N THR A 231 12.22 -18.27 -3.50
CA THR A 231 13.27 -18.28 -4.55
C THR A 231 13.80 -19.67 -4.84
N ALA A 232 13.75 -20.59 -3.89
CA ALA A 232 14.13 -22.00 -4.08
C ALA A 232 13.04 -22.85 -4.72
N ASP A 233 11.80 -22.37 -4.80
CA ASP A 233 10.67 -23.11 -5.34
C ASP A 233 10.80 -23.28 -6.85
N ALA A 234 10.76 -24.54 -7.33
CA ALA A 234 10.94 -24.88 -8.74
C ALA A 234 9.80 -24.37 -9.62
N GLU A 235 8.56 -24.31 -9.13
CA GLU A 235 7.42 -23.78 -9.87
C GLU A 235 7.52 -22.27 -10.02
N VAL A 236 8.01 -21.58 -8.98
CA VAL A 236 8.30 -20.13 -9.02
C VAL A 236 9.40 -19.85 -10.03
N GLN A 237 10.52 -20.57 -9.98
CA GLN A 237 11.61 -20.41 -10.93
C GLN A 237 11.13 -20.64 -12.38
N GLN A 238 10.28 -21.63 -12.59
CA GLN A 238 9.72 -21.89 -13.91
C GLN A 238 8.77 -20.79 -14.39
N ALA A 239 7.96 -20.22 -13.50
CA ALA A 239 7.06 -19.11 -13.83
C ALA A 239 7.81 -17.82 -14.22
N TYR A 240 9.03 -17.66 -13.75
CA TYR A 240 9.93 -16.54 -14.05
C TYR A 240 11.05 -16.89 -15.04
N LEU A 241 11.08 -18.10 -15.64
CA LEU A 241 12.03 -18.48 -16.68
C LEU A 241 11.91 -17.53 -17.90
N GLY A 242 12.82 -16.56 -17.97
CA GLY A 242 12.85 -15.49 -18.97
C GLY A 242 12.87 -14.08 -18.36
N GLU A 243 12.55 -13.91 -17.08
CA GLU A 243 12.79 -12.69 -16.29
C GLU A 243 13.88 -13.03 -15.27
N ALA A 244 14.99 -12.27 -15.24
CA ALA A 244 16.04 -12.47 -14.23
C ALA A 244 15.45 -12.20 -12.83
N LEU A 245 15.47 -13.19 -11.95
CA LEU A 245 15.15 -13.09 -10.53
C LEU A 245 16.16 -12.21 -9.83
#